data_f6a8d90ef8e0103c114d1f41e91bd880
#
_entry.id   f6a8d90ef8e0103c114d1f41e91bd880
#
_cell.length_a   1.000
_cell.length_b   1.000
_cell.length_c   1.000
_cell.angle_alpha   90.00
_cell.angle_beta   90.00
_cell.angle_gamma   90.00
#
_symmetry.space_group_name_H-M   'P 1'
#
loop_
_entity.id
_entity.type
_entity.pdbx_description
1 polymer ?
#
loop_
_entity_poly.entity_id
_entity_poly.type
_entity_poly.pdbx_seq_one_letter_code
_entity_poly.pdbx_strand_id
1 'polypeptide(L)'
;MIQKKHFLGAIIMAAAFASYSSDSYADNGLITYSANNGTKEVKYFGTNKKESFDVAMLLADKYAKGKKIETIKVPFPKDAEIGNVKIWLTKKLTLVNKKNVPDVMSLDATMDDSTAVVKLATPYTIDSDTLYIGYSFDVVELTDKTQLPISLINEKDVQGLWTHSNRTYRSWMDKSTYGCSAIQVELSGFNANDAYFEGFKDYYNQVNIATPIKLTLLNRGYNGIKSIDYSYSVGDKKGSDRLTLDVPIPAYLNASTEFTVTLPAIEAKGKYPVTFSIDKVNGEANSETATANSSMAIYNKLPKHRPVMEEFTGTWCQNCPRGWIALEVMARLHPDFIGLSYHSGDVMEVINSKNFMGFGNAFPMANIDRIYNEIDPYYGEGLTAFGIEELWKKQAEILAPASLETEAAFTPDGKNIKAKAILEFPEAANDADKYSVEFVLVTDGLHGEGQAWEQENTLDQGAKDEFPFPEAEPFLQGKSSVSNIHYNDVVVATTRLLNGLIKLPAKVEEEKAFSIEGEIANVDSIKNKSGFPVIQDSKNLRIVALLLNEKGEIMNGAKAKVTGYETTGIRNINNNATEADVPAIYNLQGHRLQTMQKGLNIIRTKDGKTKKVML
;
A
#
# COMPACT_ATOMS: atom_id res chain seq x y z
N MET A 1 -4.78 27.80 -44.31
CA MET A 1 -4.49 26.42 -43.88
C MET A 1 -3.36 26.51 -42.88
N ILE A 2 -3.69 26.62 -41.58
CA ILE A 2 -2.74 26.84 -40.49
C ILE A 2 -2.61 25.47 -39.77
N GLN A 3 -1.43 24.89 -39.92
CA GLN A 3 -1.08 23.65 -39.18
C GLN A 3 -0.98 23.99 -37.70
N LYS A 4 -1.86 23.40 -36.88
CA LYS A 4 -1.74 23.38 -35.44
C LYS A 4 -0.65 22.34 -35.06
N LYS A 5 0.50 22.82 -34.63
CA LYS A 5 1.49 22.03 -33.93
C LYS A 5 0.93 21.72 -32.53
N HIS A 6 0.63 20.46 -32.28
CA HIS A 6 0.35 20.00 -30.93
C HIS A 6 1.67 19.93 -30.14
N PHE A 7 1.88 20.89 -29.25
CA PHE A 7 2.86 20.80 -28.16
C PHE A 7 2.28 19.85 -27.11
N LEU A 8 2.76 18.62 -27.05
CA LEU A 8 2.62 17.78 -25.85
C LEU A 8 3.73 18.20 -24.88
N GLY A 9 3.36 18.98 -23.88
CA GLY A 9 4.27 19.35 -22.80
C GLY A 9 4.47 18.16 -21.85
N ALA A 10 5.72 17.78 -21.62
CA ALA A 10 6.09 16.90 -20.53
C ALA A 10 5.81 17.62 -19.20
N ILE A 11 4.94 17.07 -18.37
CA ILE A 11 4.73 17.58 -17.00
C ILE A 11 5.86 17.02 -16.13
N ILE A 12 6.84 17.86 -15.83
CA ILE A 12 7.91 17.55 -14.87
C ILE A 12 7.37 17.84 -13.48
N MET A 13 7.13 16.80 -12.67
CA MET A 13 6.96 16.98 -11.22
C MET A 13 8.36 17.14 -10.62
N ALA A 14 8.69 18.37 -10.25
CA ALA A 14 9.90 18.68 -9.50
C ALA A 14 9.72 18.20 -8.03
N ALA A 15 10.37 17.10 -7.67
CA ALA A 15 10.64 16.81 -6.27
C ALA A 15 11.66 17.82 -5.74
N ALA A 16 11.44 18.38 -4.56
CA ALA A 16 12.30 19.40 -3.95
C ALA A 16 13.71 18.84 -3.72
N PHE A 17 14.68 19.37 -4.49
CA PHE A 17 16.09 19.04 -4.34
C PHE A 17 16.79 20.09 -3.47
N ALA A 18 17.45 19.61 -2.42
CA ALA A 18 18.40 20.41 -1.65
C ALA A 18 19.64 20.76 -2.52
N SER A 19 20.18 21.95 -2.33
CA SER A 19 21.28 22.54 -3.08
C SER A 19 22.49 21.63 -3.25
N TYR A 20 22.77 21.23 -4.49
CA TYR A 20 24.03 20.60 -4.87
C TYR A 20 25.14 21.65 -4.94
N SER A 21 26.28 21.36 -4.30
CA SER A 21 27.54 22.05 -4.64
C SER A 21 27.98 21.61 -6.03
N SER A 22 28.43 22.55 -6.87
CA SER A 22 28.84 22.34 -8.26
C SER A 22 30.05 21.42 -8.46
N ASP A 23 30.63 20.89 -7.38
CA ASP A 23 31.91 20.18 -7.40
C ASP A 23 31.83 18.66 -7.64
N SER A 24 30.62 18.09 -7.78
CA SER A 24 30.43 16.63 -7.97
C SER A 24 30.45 16.16 -9.44
N TYR A 25 30.81 17.01 -10.38
CA TYR A 25 30.90 16.70 -11.81
C TYR A 25 32.32 16.56 -12.32
N ALA A 26 33.25 16.11 -11.46
CA ALA A 26 34.60 15.89 -11.87
C ALA A 26 34.68 14.74 -12.89
N ASP A 27 35.06 15.06 -14.12
CA ASP A 27 35.41 14.12 -15.19
C ASP A 27 36.73 13.42 -14.86
N ASN A 28 36.73 12.61 -13.80
CA ASN A 28 37.90 11.88 -13.30
C ASN A 28 37.87 10.38 -13.64
N GLY A 29 36.89 9.94 -14.42
CA GLY A 29 36.73 8.54 -14.82
C GLY A 29 36.21 7.63 -13.70
N LEU A 30 35.68 8.20 -12.60
CA LEU A 30 35.19 7.46 -11.46
C LEU A 30 33.68 7.67 -11.28
N ILE A 31 33.00 6.61 -10.87
CA ILE A 31 31.61 6.67 -10.42
C ILE A 31 31.55 6.34 -8.93
N THR A 32 30.71 7.03 -8.17
CA THR A 32 30.53 6.75 -6.76
C THR A 32 29.41 5.73 -6.57
N TYR A 33 29.66 4.72 -5.74
CA TYR A 33 28.62 3.83 -5.19
C TYR A 33 28.38 4.21 -3.74
N SER A 34 27.15 4.51 -3.41
CA SER A 34 26.74 4.81 -2.05
C SER A 34 25.22 4.69 -1.97
N ALA A 35 24.68 4.29 -0.83
CA ALA A 35 23.25 4.43 -0.56
C ALA A 35 22.82 5.90 -0.54
N ASN A 36 23.76 6.83 -0.32
CA ASN A 36 23.54 8.27 -0.45
C ASN A 36 23.95 8.76 -1.84
N ASN A 37 22.99 8.93 -2.72
CA ASN A 37 23.21 9.60 -4.00
C ASN A 37 23.28 11.14 -3.88
N GLY A 38 23.67 11.67 -2.71
CA GLY A 38 23.85 13.10 -2.44
C GLY A 38 22.63 13.86 -1.92
N THR A 39 21.47 13.21 -1.74
CA THR A 39 20.20 13.88 -1.44
C THR A 39 19.57 13.53 -0.10
N LYS A 40 20.17 12.62 0.69
CA LYS A 40 19.50 12.02 1.85
C LYS A 40 20.05 12.50 3.18
N GLU A 41 19.13 12.63 4.14
CA GLU A 41 19.42 12.99 5.51
C GLU A 41 20.30 11.94 6.19
N VAL A 42 21.35 12.38 6.88
CA VAL A 42 22.23 11.51 7.66
C VAL A 42 21.61 11.30 9.04
N LYS A 43 21.48 10.04 9.44
CA LYS A 43 21.10 9.61 10.80
C LYS A 43 22.28 8.93 11.46
N TYR A 44 22.15 8.60 12.73
CA TYR A 44 23.21 7.98 13.51
C TYR A 44 22.70 6.70 14.19
N PHE A 45 23.59 5.70 14.30
CA PHE A 45 23.28 4.39 14.88
C PHE A 45 24.42 3.92 15.81
N GLY A 46 24.12 2.92 16.63
CA GLY A 46 25.09 2.30 17.54
C GLY A 46 24.76 2.57 19.00
N THR A 47 25.80 2.77 19.82
CA THR A 47 25.67 3.09 21.24
C THR A 47 26.58 4.24 21.62
N ASN A 48 26.26 4.93 22.70
CA ASN A 48 27.09 5.99 23.32
C ASN A 48 28.11 5.43 24.32
N LYS A 49 28.56 4.21 24.15
CA LYS A 49 29.51 3.52 25.04
C LYS A 49 30.86 3.35 24.37
N LYS A 50 31.93 3.36 25.17
CA LYS A 50 33.26 2.98 24.70
C LYS A 50 33.28 1.50 24.33
N GLU A 51 33.24 1.21 23.03
CA GLU A 51 33.30 -0.14 22.48
C GLU A 51 33.88 -0.13 21.06
N SER A 52 34.33 -1.28 20.59
CA SER A 52 34.80 -1.47 19.23
C SER A 52 33.64 -1.95 18.34
N PHE A 53 33.49 -1.36 17.19
CA PHE A 53 32.49 -1.71 16.19
C PHE A 53 33.13 -2.26 14.92
N ASP A 54 32.45 -3.19 14.29
CA ASP A 54 32.61 -3.60 12.91
C ASP A 54 31.28 -3.33 12.18
N VAL A 55 31.33 -2.62 11.07
CA VAL A 55 30.19 -2.23 10.26
C VAL A 55 30.41 -2.62 8.82
N ALA A 56 29.40 -3.11 8.14
CA ALA A 56 29.49 -3.47 6.73
C ALA A 56 28.20 -3.18 5.97
N MET A 57 28.33 -2.99 4.67
CA MET A 57 27.24 -3.06 3.70
C MET A 57 27.58 -4.08 2.62
N LEU A 58 26.57 -4.72 2.04
CA LEU A 58 26.73 -5.57 0.87
C LEU A 58 26.77 -4.72 -0.39
N LEU A 59 27.80 -4.88 -1.20
CA LEU A 59 27.82 -4.37 -2.57
C LEU A 59 27.10 -5.40 -3.46
N ALA A 60 25.79 -5.24 -3.62
CA ALA A 60 24.93 -6.20 -4.33
C ALA A 60 24.66 -5.80 -5.79
N ASP A 61 25.39 -4.83 -6.34
CA ASP A 61 25.15 -4.35 -7.70
C ASP A 61 25.80 -5.24 -8.74
N LYS A 62 24.97 -5.89 -9.57
CA LYS A 62 25.45 -6.75 -10.68
C LYS A 62 26.30 -6.02 -11.71
N TYR A 63 26.18 -4.68 -11.85
CA TYR A 63 26.95 -3.88 -12.79
C TYR A 63 28.32 -3.50 -12.24
N ALA A 64 28.54 -3.61 -10.94
CA ALA A 64 29.84 -3.43 -10.33
C ALA A 64 30.79 -4.61 -10.57
N LYS A 65 30.30 -5.80 -10.93
CA LYS A 65 31.15 -6.95 -11.21
C LYS A 65 32.07 -6.71 -12.39
N GLY A 66 33.38 -7.01 -12.21
CA GLY A 66 34.44 -6.72 -13.18
C GLY A 66 34.96 -5.28 -13.14
N LYS A 67 34.33 -4.38 -12.41
CA LYS A 67 34.80 -3.01 -12.15
C LYS A 67 35.79 -3.00 -11.00
N LYS A 68 36.43 -1.85 -10.75
CA LYS A 68 37.51 -1.77 -9.76
C LYS A 68 37.15 -0.77 -8.67
N ILE A 69 37.42 -1.14 -7.42
CA ILE A 69 37.37 -0.24 -6.28
C ILE A 69 38.72 0.54 -6.23
N GLU A 70 38.62 1.86 -6.25
CA GLU A 70 39.78 2.78 -6.18
C GLU A 70 39.92 3.37 -4.77
N THR A 71 38.83 3.89 -4.21
CA THR A 71 38.81 4.58 -2.93
C THR A 71 37.57 4.19 -2.14
N ILE A 72 37.73 4.06 -0.83
CA ILE A 72 36.62 3.86 0.10
C ILE A 72 36.65 4.98 1.13
N LYS A 73 35.50 5.63 1.35
CA LYS A 73 35.32 6.74 2.30
C LYS A 73 34.22 6.38 3.30
N VAL A 74 34.45 6.64 4.58
CA VAL A 74 33.53 6.37 5.67
C VAL A 74 33.37 7.63 6.50
N PRO A 75 32.24 8.34 6.41
CA PRO A 75 31.98 9.51 7.24
C PRO A 75 31.61 9.11 8.67
N PHE A 76 32.16 9.81 9.64
CA PHE A 76 31.84 9.74 11.05
C PHE A 76 31.15 11.02 11.52
N PRO A 77 30.43 10.99 12.66
CA PRO A 77 29.94 12.21 13.31
C PRO A 77 31.12 13.11 13.70
N LYS A 78 31.00 14.43 13.48
CA LYS A 78 32.10 15.39 13.72
C LYS A 78 32.60 15.41 15.16
N ASP A 79 31.70 15.14 16.13
CA ASP A 79 31.99 15.22 17.55
C ASP A 79 32.29 13.84 18.19
N ALA A 80 32.68 12.85 17.38
CA ALA A 80 33.05 11.54 17.87
C ALA A 80 34.56 11.37 17.89
N GLU A 81 35.16 11.09 19.06
CA GLU A 81 36.56 10.64 19.14
C GLU A 81 36.62 9.14 18.77
N ILE A 82 37.12 8.89 17.56
CA ILE A 82 37.23 7.57 16.95
C ILE A 82 38.71 7.19 16.83
N GLY A 83 39.04 5.96 17.20
CA GLY A 83 40.41 5.41 17.10
C GLY A 83 40.48 4.14 16.29
N ASN A 84 41.67 3.75 15.89
CA ASN A 84 42.02 2.47 15.25
C ASN A 84 41.14 2.13 14.04
N VAL A 85 40.86 3.11 13.17
CA VAL A 85 39.98 2.93 12.02
C VAL A 85 40.64 2.07 10.95
N LYS A 86 40.01 0.97 10.60
CA LYS A 86 40.37 0.10 9.49
C LYS A 86 39.23 -0.01 8.50
N ILE A 87 39.51 0.01 7.21
CA ILE A 87 38.56 -0.28 6.14
C ILE A 87 38.95 -1.62 5.53
N TRP A 88 37.98 -2.46 5.24
CA TRP A 88 38.20 -3.82 4.79
C TRP A 88 37.17 -4.29 3.77
N LEU A 89 37.54 -5.32 3.01
CA LEU A 89 36.67 -6.05 2.08
C LEU A 89 36.62 -7.51 2.48
N THR A 90 35.44 -8.13 2.37
CA THR A 90 35.27 -9.56 2.63
C THR A 90 34.12 -10.13 1.79
N LYS A 91 34.26 -11.39 1.38
CA LYS A 91 33.17 -12.13 0.70
C LYS A 91 32.20 -12.76 1.68
N LYS A 92 32.61 -12.86 2.96
CA LYS A 92 31.79 -13.44 4.03
C LYS A 92 32.06 -12.75 5.36
N LEU A 93 31.01 -12.41 6.07
CA LEU A 93 31.09 -11.87 7.43
C LEU A 93 31.44 -13.01 8.42
N THR A 94 32.67 -13.02 8.91
CA THR A 94 33.20 -14.11 9.74
C THR A 94 33.79 -13.56 11.03
N LEU A 95 33.48 -14.20 12.15
CA LEU A 95 34.09 -13.93 13.46
C LEU A 95 34.97 -15.10 13.89
N VAL A 96 36.23 -14.81 14.24
CA VAL A 96 37.12 -15.78 14.90
C VAL A 96 37.49 -15.23 16.28
N ASN A 97 37.22 -16.00 17.31
CA ASN A 97 37.39 -15.55 18.71
C ASN A 97 36.69 -14.19 18.97
N LYS A 98 35.49 -14.01 18.43
CA LYS A 98 34.67 -12.79 18.53
C LYS A 98 35.31 -11.54 17.87
N LYS A 99 36.26 -11.72 16.99
CA LYS A 99 36.87 -10.64 16.19
C LYS A 99 36.50 -10.81 14.73
N ASN A 100 36.23 -9.71 14.04
CA ASN A 100 36.01 -9.72 12.61
C ASN A 100 37.31 -10.12 11.88
N VAL A 101 37.18 -11.04 10.92
CA VAL A 101 38.34 -11.52 10.12
C VAL A 101 37.94 -11.42 8.64
N PRO A 102 38.23 -10.27 7.99
CA PRO A 102 38.04 -10.11 6.56
C PRO A 102 38.94 -11.06 5.75
N ASP A 103 38.39 -11.67 4.69
CA ASP A 103 39.09 -12.66 3.86
C ASP A 103 39.71 -12.07 2.57
N VAL A 104 39.46 -10.79 2.27
CA VAL A 104 39.99 -10.12 1.08
C VAL A 104 41.10 -9.14 1.43
N MET A 105 40.79 -8.11 2.20
CA MET A 105 41.78 -7.11 2.66
C MET A 105 41.33 -6.39 3.93
N SER A 106 42.28 -5.81 4.66
CA SER A 106 42.04 -4.89 5.77
C SER A 106 43.21 -3.89 5.84
N LEU A 107 42.92 -2.59 5.78
CA LEU A 107 43.90 -1.51 5.72
C LEU A 107 43.58 -0.45 6.78
N ASP A 108 44.64 0.14 7.36
CA ASP A 108 44.47 1.30 8.24
C ASP A 108 44.00 2.51 7.41
N ALA A 109 43.00 3.21 7.91
CA ALA A 109 42.45 4.37 7.24
C ALA A 109 43.18 5.65 7.64
N THR A 110 43.27 6.61 6.73
CA THR A 110 43.66 7.98 7.01
C THR A 110 42.45 8.82 7.29
N MET A 111 42.45 9.60 8.37
CA MET A 111 41.38 10.54 8.65
C MET A 111 41.57 11.84 7.89
N ASP A 112 40.54 12.26 7.18
CA ASP A 112 40.40 13.56 6.52
C ASP A 112 39.19 14.25 7.12
N ASP A 113 39.40 15.19 8.03
CA ASP A 113 38.42 15.74 8.94
C ASP A 113 37.64 14.60 9.68
N SER A 114 36.36 14.49 9.48
CA SER A 114 35.50 13.44 10.05
C SER A 114 35.30 12.23 9.13
N THR A 115 36.10 12.09 8.08
CA THR A 115 35.95 10.99 7.10
C THR A 115 37.20 10.12 7.10
N ALA A 116 37.02 8.82 7.32
CA ALA A 116 38.08 7.85 7.13
C ALA A 116 38.23 7.50 5.65
N VAL A 117 39.43 7.52 5.13
CA VAL A 117 39.72 7.30 3.70
C VAL A 117 40.77 6.21 3.52
N VAL A 118 40.53 5.29 2.61
CA VAL A 118 41.51 4.36 2.07
C VAL A 118 41.52 4.47 0.56
N LYS A 119 42.61 4.93 -0.01
CA LYS A 119 42.90 4.86 -1.44
C LYS A 119 43.75 3.62 -1.69
N LEU A 120 43.28 2.72 -2.54
CA LEU A 120 43.98 1.46 -2.81
C LEU A 120 45.18 1.72 -3.71
N ALA A 121 46.38 1.27 -3.28
CA ALA A 121 47.59 1.37 -4.09
C ALA A 121 47.48 0.55 -5.40
N THR A 122 46.76 -0.54 -5.36
CA THR A 122 46.33 -1.33 -6.52
C THR A 122 44.80 -1.49 -6.43
N PRO A 123 44.04 -1.00 -7.41
CA PRO A 123 42.61 -1.10 -7.42
C PRO A 123 42.14 -2.55 -7.32
N TYR A 124 41.13 -2.81 -6.50
CA TYR A 124 40.56 -4.16 -6.32
C TYR A 124 39.49 -4.44 -7.37
N THR A 125 39.70 -5.47 -8.19
CA THR A 125 38.70 -5.92 -9.16
C THR A 125 37.59 -6.72 -8.45
N ILE A 126 36.33 -6.31 -8.61
CA ILE A 126 35.19 -6.98 -8.04
C ILE A 126 34.94 -8.28 -8.82
N ASP A 127 35.28 -9.41 -8.22
CA ASP A 127 35.25 -10.74 -8.83
C ASP A 127 34.12 -11.65 -8.32
N SER A 128 33.32 -11.15 -7.36
CA SER A 128 32.27 -11.91 -6.68
C SER A 128 30.93 -11.19 -6.73
N ASP A 129 29.84 -11.95 -6.78
CA ASP A 129 28.47 -11.42 -6.64
C ASP A 129 28.13 -11.08 -5.17
N THR A 130 28.99 -11.48 -4.24
CA THR A 130 28.88 -11.15 -2.82
C THR A 130 30.18 -10.52 -2.36
N LEU A 131 30.16 -9.22 -2.11
CA LEU A 131 31.28 -8.47 -1.55
C LEU A 131 30.75 -7.52 -0.48
N TYR A 132 31.19 -7.71 0.77
CA TYR A 132 30.93 -6.76 1.83
C TYR A 132 32.07 -5.75 1.90
N ILE A 133 31.70 -4.48 1.95
CA ILE A 133 32.60 -3.36 2.21
C ILE A 133 32.32 -2.91 3.63
N GLY A 134 33.36 -2.87 4.45
CA GLY A 134 33.18 -2.57 5.85
C GLY A 134 34.33 -1.80 6.47
N TYR A 135 34.09 -1.43 7.72
CA TYR A 135 35.09 -0.74 8.54
C TYR A 135 34.98 -1.19 10.00
N SER A 136 36.12 -1.09 10.68
CA SER A 136 36.26 -1.33 12.11
C SER A 136 36.79 -0.09 12.78
N PHE A 137 36.33 0.22 13.99
CA PHE A 137 36.81 1.38 14.75
C PHE A 137 36.54 1.22 16.25
N ASP A 138 37.26 1.99 17.04
CA ASP A 138 37.06 2.10 18.48
C ASP A 138 36.42 3.45 18.81
N VAL A 139 35.35 3.43 19.60
CA VAL A 139 34.76 4.64 20.20
C VAL A 139 35.57 5.00 21.43
N VAL A 140 36.36 6.09 21.35
CA VAL A 140 37.13 6.63 22.47
C VAL A 140 36.23 7.48 23.36
N GLU A 141 35.55 8.45 22.78
CA GLU A 141 34.53 9.27 23.44
C GLU A 141 33.53 9.85 22.45
N LEU A 142 32.28 10.07 22.92
CA LEU A 142 31.26 10.81 22.20
C LEU A 142 30.96 12.07 22.98
N THR A 143 31.25 13.22 22.40
CA THR A 143 31.06 14.54 23.01
C THR A 143 29.59 14.93 23.02
N ASP A 144 28.85 14.58 21.99
CA ASP A 144 27.40 14.67 21.95
C ASP A 144 26.80 13.28 22.16
N LYS A 145 26.08 13.10 23.27
CA LYS A 145 25.42 11.82 23.59
C LYS A 145 24.22 11.50 22.71
N THR A 146 23.72 12.45 21.94
CA THR A 146 22.63 12.25 20.96
C THR A 146 23.16 11.75 19.62
N GLN A 147 24.44 11.96 19.32
CA GLN A 147 25.08 11.46 18.12
C GLN A 147 25.74 10.09 18.40
N LEU A 148 25.21 9.05 17.77
CA LEU A 148 25.75 7.70 17.83
C LEU A 148 26.87 7.53 16.80
N PRO A 149 27.84 6.60 16.99
CA PRO A 149 29.11 6.63 16.24
C PRO A 149 29.05 6.18 14.78
N ILE A 150 27.96 5.57 14.34
CA ILE A 150 27.82 5.06 12.97
C ILE A 150 26.92 6.00 12.18
N SER A 151 27.45 6.59 11.11
CA SER A 151 26.69 7.42 10.18
C SER A 151 25.86 6.55 9.25
N LEU A 152 24.57 6.81 9.19
CA LEU A 152 23.60 6.13 8.33
C LEU A 152 22.94 7.11 7.37
N ILE A 153 22.44 6.56 6.30
CA ILE A 153 21.52 7.20 5.37
C ILE A 153 20.12 6.67 5.64
N ASN A 154 19.14 7.57 5.67
CA ASN A 154 17.74 7.24 5.94
C ASN A 154 17.07 6.50 4.77
N GLU A 155 17.77 5.56 4.17
CA GLU A 155 17.24 4.66 3.17
C GLU A 155 17.31 3.25 3.69
N LYS A 156 16.24 2.49 3.48
CA LYS A 156 16.19 1.07 3.85
C LYS A 156 16.49 0.26 2.60
N ASP A 157 17.60 -0.44 2.62
CA ASP A 157 17.97 -1.38 1.55
C ASP A 157 18.30 -2.74 2.18
N VAL A 158 18.10 -3.78 1.40
CA VAL A 158 18.43 -5.14 1.82
C VAL A 158 19.94 -5.25 2.04
N GLN A 159 20.34 -5.62 3.26
CA GLN A 159 21.74 -5.81 3.65
C GLN A 159 22.63 -4.55 3.59
N GLY A 160 22.02 -3.37 3.65
CA GLY A 160 22.74 -2.08 3.66
C GLY A 160 23.45 -1.75 4.99
N LEU A 161 23.12 -2.46 6.08
CA LEU A 161 23.73 -2.25 7.40
C LEU A 161 23.88 -3.56 8.16
N TRP A 162 25.09 -4.07 8.22
CA TRP A 162 25.50 -5.13 9.13
C TRP A 162 26.35 -4.57 10.24
N THR A 163 26.11 -4.97 11.48
CA THR A 163 26.86 -4.50 12.64
C THR A 163 27.30 -5.65 13.53
N HIS A 164 28.49 -5.51 14.05
CA HIS A 164 29.06 -6.32 15.14
C HIS A 164 29.77 -5.37 16.12
N SER A 165 29.80 -5.71 17.41
CA SER A 165 30.61 -5.00 18.39
C SER A 165 31.07 -5.94 19.50
N ASN A 166 32.14 -5.55 20.19
CA ASN A 166 32.73 -6.37 21.25
C ASN A 166 31.86 -6.42 22.53
N ARG A 167 30.85 -5.59 22.67
CA ARG A 167 29.97 -5.53 23.86
C ARG A 167 28.50 -5.69 23.55
N THR A 168 27.93 -4.83 22.71
CA THR A 168 26.49 -4.73 22.48
C THR A 168 26.02 -5.73 21.43
N TYR A 169 26.65 -5.78 20.27
CA TYR A 169 26.30 -6.66 19.15
C TYR A 169 27.31 -7.79 18.98
N ARG A 170 27.27 -8.80 19.84
CA ARG A 170 28.28 -9.86 19.95
C ARG A 170 28.35 -10.86 18.80
N SER A 171 27.47 -10.73 17.82
CA SER A 171 27.42 -11.45 16.55
C SER A 171 27.09 -10.47 15.44
N TRP A 172 27.37 -10.82 14.18
CA TRP A 172 26.89 -10.05 13.05
C TRP A 172 25.37 -10.00 13.05
N MET A 173 24.79 -8.82 12.97
CA MET A 173 23.37 -8.56 12.95
C MET A 173 23.01 -7.64 11.79
N ASP A 174 22.05 -8.05 10.99
CA ASP A 174 21.44 -7.16 9.99
C ASP A 174 20.59 -6.11 10.70
N LYS A 175 20.91 -4.84 10.47
CA LYS A 175 20.24 -3.67 11.00
C LYS A 175 19.73 -2.74 9.89
N SER A 176 19.61 -3.22 8.68
CA SER A 176 19.20 -2.47 7.49
C SER A 176 17.83 -1.81 7.62
N THR A 177 16.99 -2.28 8.54
CA THR A 177 15.70 -1.63 8.87
C THR A 177 15.85 -0.24 9.49
N TYR A 178 17.03 0.09 10.03
CA TYR A 178 17.34 1.42 10.60
C TYR A 178 17.89 2.39 9.56
N GLY A 179 18.38 1.89 8.43
CA GLY A 179 19.02 2.66 7.35
C GLY A 179 20.19 1.91 6.75
N CYS A 180 20.86 2.52 5.78
CA CYS A 180 22.07 2.00 5.16
C CYS A 180 23.31 2.68 5.72
N SER A 181 24.45 1.98 5.76
CA SER A 181 25.74 2.58 6.10
C SER A 181 26.10 3.69 5.11
N ALA A 182 26.65 4.79 5.63
CA ALA A 182 27.04 5.94 4.81
C ALA A 182 28.38 5.75 4.06
N ILE A 183 28.83 4.51 3.89
CA ILE A 183 30.03 4.18 3.12
C ILE A 183 29.88 4.69 1.68
N GLN A 184 30.95 5.30 1.16
CA GLN A 184 31.10 5.74 -0.23
C GLN A 184 32.25 5.00 -0.88
N VAL A 185 32.04 4.52 -2.10
CA VAL A 185 33.03 3.74 -2.85
C VAL A 185 33.23 4.37 -4.22
N GLU A 186 34.43 4.79 -4.53
CA GLU A 186 34.80 5.26 -5.88
C GLU A 186 35.20 4.06 -6.73
N LEU A 187 34.51 3.89 -7.84
CA LEU A 187 34.66 2.77 -8.77
C LEU A 187 35.18 3.27 -10.12
N SER A 188 36.09 2.50 -10.74
CA SER A 188 36.58 2.73 -12.10
C SER A 188 36.19 1.57 -13.04
N GLY A 189 36.42 1.78 -14.35
CA GLY A 189 36.11 0.80 -15.39
C GLY A 189 34.71 0.92 -15.95
N PHE A 190 33.99 1.99 -15.66
CA PHE A 190 32.72 2.37 -16.29
C PHE A 190 32.97 3.24 -17.54
N ASN A 191 31.97 3.31 -18.41
CA ASN A 191 31.98 4.21 -19.56
C ASN A 191 31.65 5.65 -19.11
N ALA A 192 31.99 6.63 -19.95
CA ALA A 192 31.71 8.03 -19.65
C ALA A 192 30.21 8.32 -19.61
N ASN A 193 29.51 7.93 -20.67
CA ASN A 193 28.10 8.15 -20.87
C ASN A 193 27.41 6.79 -20.99
N ASP A 194 26.75 6.37 -19.95
CA ASP A 194 26.01 5.11 -19.89
C ASP A 194 24.74 5.29 -19.09
N ALA A 195 23.62 4.99 -19.69
CA ALA A 195 22.31 5.15 -19.08
C ALA A 195 21.42 3.94 -19.37
N TYR A 196 20.49 3.69 -18.49
CA TYR A 196 19.61 2.53 -18.56
C TYR A 196 18.19 2.89 -18.10
N PHE A 197 17.20 2.23 -18.70
CA PHE A 197 15.82 2.30 -18.22
C PHE A 197 15.47 1.15 -17.31
N GLU A 198 14.74 1.44 -16.25
CA GLU A 198 14.19 0.46 -15.32
C GLU A 198 12.68 0.65 -15.12
N GLY A 199 12.03 -0.31 -14.47
CA GLY A 199 10.60 -0.20 -14.13
C GLY A 199 9.66 -0.68 -15.23
N PHE A 200 10.13 -1.51 -16.18
CA PHE A 200 9.26 -2.08 -17.21
C PHE A 200 8.34 -3.13 -16.62
N LYS A 201 7.06 -3.03 -17.00
CA LYS A 201 6.01 -3.99 -16.73
C LYS A 201 5.17 -4.17 -18.00
N ASP A 202 4.32 -5.15 -18.04
CA ASP A 202 3.30 -5.22 -19.08
C ASP A 202 2.30 -4.09 -18.88
N TYR A 203 1.98 -3.41 -19.97
CA TYR A 203 1.07 -2.28 -20.00
C TYR A 203 -0.27 -2.69 -20.59
N TYR A 204 -1.28 -1.94 -20.27
CA TYR A 204 -2.60 -2.11 -20.88
C TYR A 204 -3.28 -0.75 -21.07
N ASN A 205 -4.11 -0.65 -22.09
CA ASN A 205 -4.94 0.53 -22.31
C ASN A 205 -6.14 0.16 -23.21
N GLN A 206 -6.97 1.15 -23.45
CA GLN A 206 -8.13 1.07 -24.34
C GLN A 206 -7.77 1.58 -25.73
N VAL A 207 -8.46 1.06 -26.77
CA VAL A 207 -8.34 1.55 -28.16
C VAL A 207 -8.50 3.06 -28.22
N ASN A 208 -7.74 3.69 -29.12
CA ASN A 208 -7.78 5.15 -29.39
C ASN A 208 -7.36 6.05 -28.22
N ILE A 209 -6.74 5.50 -27.16
CA ILE A 209 -6.23 6.27 -26.02
C ILE A 209 -4.70 6.17 -26.00
N ALA A 210 -4.04 7.33 -25.95
CA ALA A 210 -2.59 7.42 -25.76
C ALA A 210 -2.23 6.97 -24.34
N THR A 211 -1.10 6.26 -24.21
CA THR A 211 -0.70 5.64 -22.95
C THR A 211 0.49 6.37 -22.32
N PRO A 212 0.31 7.09 -21.21
CA PRO A 212 1.44 7.60 -20.44
C PRO A 212 2.15 6.46 -19.74
N ILE A 213 3.45 6.36 -19.93
CA ILE A 213 4.32 5.36 -19.31
C ILE A 213 5.34 6.08 -18.46
N LYS A 214 5.39 5.75 -17.17
CA LYS A 214 6.39 6.24 -16.23
C LYS A 214 7.62 5.33 -16.31
N LEU A 215 8.77 5.92 -16.60
CA LEU A 215 10.05 5.25 -16.73
C LEU A 215 11.02 5.79 -15.68
N THR A 216 11.90 4.94 -15.18
CA THR A 216 13.02 5.33 -14.34
C THR A 216 14.29 5.30 -15.18
N LEU A 217 14.96 6.45 -15.28
CA LEU A 217 16.26 6.60 -15.96
C LEU A 217 17.37 6.53 -14.90
N LEU A 218 18.30 5.61 -15.07
CA LEU A 218 19.44 5.39 -14.18
C LEU A 218 20.74 5.80 -14.85
N ASN A 219 21.66 6.39 -14.07
CA ASN A 219 23.02 6.66 -14.48
C ASN A 219 23.94 5.46 -14.17
N ARG A 220 24.68 5.00 -15.16
CA ARG A 220 25.72 3.98 -15.06
C ARG A 220 27.07 4.43 -15.64
N GLY A 221 27.13 5.69 -16.06
CA GLY A 221 28.34 6.32 -16.53
C GLY A 221 29.03 7.16 -15.45
N TYR A 222 30.33 7.43 -15.62
CA TYR A 222 31.01 8.31 -14.68
C TYR A 222 30.75 9.81 -14.95
N ASN A 223 30.02 10.17 -16.02
CA ASN A 223 29.48 11.51 -16.24
C ASN A 223 28.07 11.62 -15.66
N GLY A 224 27.71 12.78 -15.10
CA GLY A 224 26.33 13.09 -14.77
C GLY A 224 25.49 13.20 -16.04
N ILE A 225 24.23 12.73 -16.00
CA ILE A 225 23.30 12.78 -17.14
C ILE A 225 22.60 14.14 -17.14
N LYS A 226 22.78 14.92 -18.22
CA LYS A 226 22.10 16.20 -18.48
C LYS A 226 20.97 16.05 -19.49
N SER A 227 21.13 15.12 -20.44
CA SER A 227 20.10 14.82 -21.44
C SER A 227 20.26 13.41 -21.99
N ILE A 228 19.16 12.87 -22.50
CA ILE A 228 19.14 11.65 -23.32
C ILE A 228 18.35 11.89 -24.59
N ASP A 229 18.80 11.29 -25.70
CA ASP A 229 17.96 11.04 -26.88
C ASP A 229 17.46 9.61 -26.77
N TYR A 230 16.17 9.41 -26.88
CA TYR A 230 15.56 8.09 -26.76
C TYR A 230 14.59 7.82 -27.89
N SER A 231 14.38 6.56 -28.20
CA SER A 231 13.41 6.08 -29.15
C SER A 231 12.51 5.01 -28.53
N TYR A 232 11.31 4.86 -29.09
CA TYR A 232 10.37 3.85 -28.69
C TYR A 232 9.61 3.27 -29.87
N SER A 233 9.09 2.08 -29.71
CA SER A 233 8.10 1.49 -30.60
C SER A 233 6.97 0.81 -29.83
N VAL A 234 5.77 0.85 -30.38
CA VAL A 234 4.62 0.08 -29.93
C VAL A 234 3.91 -0.48 -31.17
N GLY A 235 3.98 -1.81 -31.37
CA GLY A 235 3.62 -2.40 -32.64
C GLY A 235 4.41 -1.80 -33.79
N ASP A 236 3.69 -1.28 -34.80
CA ASP A 236 4.29 -0.62 -35.99
C ASP A 236 4.58 0.87 -35.78
N LYS A 237 4.05 1.47 -34.70
CA LYS A 237 4.23 2.91 -34.41
C LYS A 237 5.57 3.12 -33.72
N LYS A 238 6.31 4.11 -34.21
CA LYS A 238 7.64 4.48 -33.67
C LYS A 238 7.68 5.97 -33.36
N GLY A 239 8.47 6.32 -32.36
CA GLY A 239 8.75 7.70 -32.00
C GLY A 239 10.12 7.85 -31.41
N SER A 240 10.61 9.07 -31.36
CA SER A 240 11.86 9.45 -30.68
C SER A 240 11.72 10.86 -30.13
N ASP A 241 12.40 11.14 -29.03
CA ASP A 241 12.40 12.46 -28.41
C ASP A 241 13.70 12.67 -27.62
N ARG A 242 13.88 13.88 -27.11
CA ARG A 242 14.96 14.25 -26.22
C ARG A 242 14.42 14.67 -24.86
N LEU A 243 14.91 14.02 -23.81
CA LEU A 243 14.75 14.48 -22.44
C LEU A 243 15.94 15.35 -22.06
N THR A 244 15.69 16.58 -21.63
CA THR A 244 16.68 17.46 -21.02
C THR A 244 16.30 17.66 -19.57
N LEU A 245 17.27 17.49 -18.65
CA LEU A 245 17.07 17.57 -17.22
C LEU A 245 17.48 18.94 -16.69
N ASP A 246 16.61 19.60 -15.96
CA ASP A 246 16.92 20.86 -15.26
C ASP A 246 17.98 20.63 -14.17
N VAL A 247 17.90 19.48 -13.49
CA VAL A 247 18.90 19.01 -12.54
C VAL A 247 19.50 17.72 -13.08
N PRO A 248 20.81 17.70 -13.40
CA PRO A 248 21.45 16.49 -13.90
C PRO A 248 21.41 15.34 -12.91
N ILE A 249 21.28 14.10 -13.41
CA ILE A 249 21.50 12.92 -12.57
C ILE A 249 22.99 12.83 -12.27
N PRO A 250 23.41 12.80 -10.99
CA PRO A 250 24.85 12.79 -10.64
C PRO A 250 25.55 11.50 -11.04
N ALA A 251 26.89 11.52 -11.03
CA ALA A 251 27.74 10.37 -11.29
C ALA A 251 27.81 9.41 -10.08
N TYR A 252 26.64 9.02 -9.58
CA TYR A 252 26.48 7.94 -8.61
C TYR A 252 25.88 6.73 -9.31
N LEU A 253 26.44 5.55 -9.07
CA LEU A 253 25.94 4.31 -9.68
C LEU A 253 24.46 4.09 -9.28
N ASN A 254 23.61 3.93 -10.30
CA ASN A 254 22.15 3.83 -10.16
C ASN A 254 21.45 5.10 -9.62
N ALA A 255 22.12 6.25 -9.57
CA ALA A 255 21.39 7.49 -9.40
C ALA A 255 20.33 7.62 -10.50
N SER A 256 19.11 8.00 -10.13
CA SER A 256 17.98 7.91 -11.03
C SER A 256 17.07 9.13 -10.99
N THR A 257 16.27 9.27 -12.03
CA THR A 257 15.11 10.16 -12.07
C THR A 257 13.96 9.48 -12.79
N GLU A 258 12.75 9.89 -12.48
CA GLU A 258 11.55 9.42 -13.17
C GLU A 258 11.08 10.44 -14.20
N PHE A 259 10.57 9.98 -15.33
CA PHE A 259 9.92 10.80 -16.34
C PHE A 259 8.82 10.02 -17.05
N THR A 260 7.93 10.71 -17.72
CA THR A 260 6.79 10.10 -18.40
C THR A 260 6.93 10.22 -19.90
N VAL A 261 6.81 9.10 -20.60
CA VAL A 261 6.71 9.03 -22.07
C VAL A 261 5.26 8.69 -22.42
N THR A 262 4.65 9.43 -23.34
CA THR A 262 3.32 9.12 -23.82
C THR A 262 3.41 8.35 -25.13
N LEU A 263 3.08 7.06 -25.09
CA LEU A 263 2.97 6.24 -26.30
C LEU A 263 1.73 6.63 -27.12
N PRO A 264 1.80 6.57 -28.45
CA PRO A 264 0.66 6.89 -29.30
C PRO A 264 -0.50 5.92 -29.10
N ALA A 265 -1.72 6.42 -29.30
CA ALA A 265 -2.92 5.62 -29.27
C ALA A 265 -2.87 4.50 -30.32
N ILE A 266 -3.31 3.31 -29.95
CA ILE A 266 -3.48 2.15 -30.83
C ILE A 266 -4.96 2.00 -31.17
N GLU A 267 -5.29 1.79 -32.45
CA GLU A 267 -6.67 1.80 -32.95
C GLU A 267 -7.35 0.43 -32.87
N ALA A 268 -6.56 -0.64 -32.87
CA ALA A 268 -7.06 -2.00 -32.86
C ALA A 268 -6.75 -2.72 -31.55
N LYS A 269 -7.70 -3.54 -31.08
CA LYS A 269 -7.49 -4.47 -29.98
C LYS A 269 -6.39 -5.47 -30.34
N GLY A 270 -5.55 -5.83 -29.36
CA GLY A 270 -4.48 -6.83 -29.52
C GLY A 270 -3.35 -6.67 -28.51
N LYS A 271 -2.35 -7.52 -28.64
CA LYS A 271 -1.10 -7.44 -27.87
C LYS A 271 0.02 -6.95 -28.77
N TYR A 272 0.70 -5.91 -28.32
CA TYR A 272 1.72 -5.20 -29.09
C TYR A 272 3.05 -5.24 -28.35
N PRO A 273 4.16 -5.58 -29.00
CA PRO A 273 5.48 -5.42 -28.39
C PRO A 273 5.75 -3.94 -28.17
N VAL A 274 6.36 -3.62 -27.05
CA VAL A 274 6.82 -2.27 -26.69
C VAL A 274 8.32 -2.33 -26.49
N THR A 275 9.03 -1.41 -27.12
CA THR A 275 10.48 -1.28 -26.99
C THR A 275 10.86 0.16 -26.69
N PHE A 276 11.77 0.37 -25.76
CA PHE A 276 12.41 1.64 -25.51
C PHE A 276 13.93 1.49 -25.66
N SER A 277 14.58 2.50 -26.23
CA SER A 277 16.03 2.54 -26.40
C SER A 277 16.57 3.91 -26.02
N ILE A 278 17.72 3.95 -25.32
CA ILE A 278 18.47 5.18 -25.11
C ILE A 278 19.53 5.24 -26.20
N ASP A 279 19.37 6.16 -27.13
CA ASP A 279 20.23 6.29 -28.29
C ASP A 279 21.48 7.11 -27.97
N LYS A 280 21.31 8.21 -27.20
CA LYS A 280 22.42 9.08 -26.77
C LYS A 280 22.25 9.54 -25.34
N VAL A 281 23.41 9.75 -24.69
CA VAL A 281 23.53 10.37 -23.36
C VAL A 281 24.44 11.60 -23.52
N ASN A 282 23.97 12.77 -23.08
CA ASN A 282 24.69 14.03 -23.19
C ASN A 282 25.13 14.38 -24.64
N GLY A 283 24.41 13.87 -25.64
CA GLY A 283 24.71 14.09 -27.07
C GLY A 283 25.65 13.05 -27.70
N GLU A 284 26.31 12.21 -26.90
CA GLU A 284 27.17 11.11 -27.34
C GLU A 284 26.39 9.80 -27.40
N ALA A 285 26.84 8.85 -28.22
CA ALA A 285 26.21 7.53 -28.28
C ALA A 285 26.21 6.86 -26.89
N ASN A 286 25.08 6.24 -26.50
CA ASN A 286 25.05 5.43 -25.30
C ASN A 286 25.99 4.25 -25.45
N SER A 287 26.83 3.99 -24.46
CA SER A 287 27.94 3.02 -24.54
C SER A 287 27.45 1.58 -24.69
N GLU A 288 26.28 1.28 -24.14
CA GLU A 288 25.61 -0.01 -24.32
C GLU A 288 24.23 0.22 -24.93
N THR A 289 23.77 -0.70 -25.79
CA THR A 289 22.41 -0.65 -26.34
C THR A 289 21.42 -0.94 -25.23
N ALA A 290 21.04 0.11 -24.50
CA ALA A 290 20.04 0.01 -23.43
C ALA A 290 18.65 -0.10 -24.05
N THR A 291 18.31 -1.28 -24.55
CA THR A 291 16.98 -1.60 -25.06
C THR A 291 16.19 -2.34 -24.00
N ALA A 292 15.04 -1.80 -23.64
CA ALA A 292 14.10 -2.44 -22.76
C ALA A 292 12.86 -2.87 -23.54
N ASN A 293 12.41 -4.09 -23.31
CA ASN A 293 11.27 -4.69 -23.98
C ASN A 293 10.14 -4.95 -22.98
N SER A 294 8.92 -4.72 -23.43
CA SER A 294 7.69 -4.97 -22.70
C SER A 294 6.57 -5.33 -23.68
N SER A 295 5.37 -5.49 -23.18
CA SER A 295 4.16 -5.67 -23.99
C SER A 295 3.07 -4.68 -23.59
N MET A 296 2.18 -4.38 -24.54
CA MET A 296 0.98 -3.57 -24.31
C MET A 296 -0.24 -4.33 -24.83
N ALA A 297 -1.16 -4.64 -23.93
CA ALA A 297 -2.46 -5.17 -24.28
C ALA A 297 -3.47 -4.02 -24.47
N ILE A 298 -4.10 -4.00 -25.64
CA ILE A 298 -5.12 -2.99 -26.00
C ILE A 298 -6.48 -3.68 -26.05
N TYR A 299 -7.43 -3.13 -25.29
CA TYR A 299 -8.80 -3.63 -25.18
C TYR A 299 -9.80 -2.63 -25.75
N ASN A 300 -10.97 -3.11 -26.18
CA ASN A 300 -12.07 -2.22 -26.55
C ASN A 300 -12.59 -1.45 -25.33
N LYS A 301 -12.64 -2.13 -24.18
CA LYS A 301 -13.05 -1.56 -22.89
C LYS A 301 -12.24 -2.19 -21.76
N LEU A 302 -11.71 -1.36 -20.88
CA LEU A 302 -10.98 -1.85 -19.70
C LEU A 302 -11.94 -2.16 -18.56
N PRO A 303 -11.84 -3.34 -17.94
CA PRO A 303 -12.50 -3.62 -16.68
C PRO A 303 -11.95 -2.71 -15.58
N LYS A 304 -12.80 -1.87 -14.99
CA LYS A 304 -12.40 -1.04 -13.86
C LYS A 304 -12.26 -1.93 -12.62
N HIS A 305 -11.11 -1.87 -11.97
CA HIS A 305 -10.91 -2.48 -10.66
C HIS A 305 -11.45 -1.54 -9.58
N ARG A 306 -12.29 -2.07 -8.70
CA ARG A 306 -12.77 -1.43 -7.48
C ARG A 306 -12.26 -2.24 -6.30
N PRO A 307 -11.15 -1.81 -5.69
CA PRO A 307 -10.59 -2.52 -4.55
C PRO A 307 -11.51 -2.46 -3.34
N VAL A 308 -11.47 -3.51 -2.54
CA VAL A 308 -12.28 -3.66 -1.34
C VAL A 308 -11.40 -3.58 -0.10
N MET A 309 -11.79 -2.73 0.84
CA MET A 309 -11.19 -2.66 2.17
C MET A 309 -12.08 -3.43 3.15
N GLU A 310 -11.52 -4.48 3.75
CA GLU A 310 -12.12 -5.20 4.86
C GLU A 310 -11.49 -4.71 6.16
N GLU A 311 -12.27 -4.12 7.06
CA GLU A 311 -11.83 -3.62 8.37
C GLU A 311 -12.36 -4.53 9.47
N PHE A 312 -11.52 -4.85 10.44
CA PHE A 312 -11.85 -5.67 11.61
C PHE A 312 -11.78 -4.81 12.87
N THR A 313 -12.92 -4.72 13.57
CA THR A 313 -13.16 -3.69 14.57
C THR A 313 -14.03 -4.15 15.72
N GLY A 314 -14.24 -3.26 16.70
CA GLY A 314 -15.17 -3.45 17.80
C GLY A 314 -15.30 -2.18 18.64
N THR A 315 -16.49 -1.91 19.18
CA THR A 315 -16.77 -0.72 20.00
C THR A 315 -15.91 -0.64 21.26
N TRP A 316 -15.52 -1.77 21.82
CA TRP A 316 -14.65 -1.90 23.00
C TRP A 316 -13.16 -1.61 22.72
N CYS A 317 -12.78 -1.51 21.45
CA CYS A 317 -11.39 -1.34 21.05
C CYS A 317 -11.02 0.15 21.01
N GLN A 318 -10.24 0.60 21.96
CA GLN A 318 -9.85 2.02 22.10
C GLN A 318 -9.01 2.58 20.95
N ASN A 319 -8.38 1.73 20.13
CA ASN A 319 -7.61 2.13 18.95
C ASN A 319 -8.41 2.03 17.64
N CYS A 320 -9.64 1.49 17.68
CA CYS A 320 -10.48 1.28 16.51
C CYS A 320 -11.10 2.57 15.91
N PRO A 321 -11.16 3.71 16.61
CA PRO A 321 -11.58 4.95 15.97
C PRO A 321 -10.86 5.29 14.66
N ARG A 322 -9.56 4.93 14.53
CA ARG A 322 -8.81 5.20 13.30
C ARG A 322 -9.30 4.38 12.10
N GLY A 323 -9.82 3.15 12.32
CA GLY A 323 -10.45 2.36 11.28
C GLY A 323 -11.79 2.96 10.83
N TRP A 324 -12.63 3.34 11.78
CA TRP A 324 -13.88 4.05 11.50
C TRP A 324 -13.61 5.35 10.72
N ILE A 325 -12.64 6.18 11.18
CA ILE A 325 -12.24 7.42 10.49
C ILE A 325 -11.80 7.09 9.05
N ALA A 326 -10.99 6.06 8.87
CA ALA A 326 -10.49 5.68 7.55
C ALA A 326 -11.62 5.29 6.58
N LEU A 327 -12.58 4.47 7.01
CA LEU A 327 -13.73 4.08 6.18
C LEU A 327 -14.55 5.30 5.76
N GLU A 328 -14.88 6.19 6.70
CA GLU A 328 -15.66 7.40 6.42
C GLU A 328 -14.92 8.37 5.48
N VAL A 329 -13.63 8.59 5.71
CA VAL A 329 -12.78 9.44 4.84
C VAL A 329 -12.71 8.86 3.43
N MET A 330 -12.45 7.55 3.31
CA MET A 330 -12.37 6.87 2.01
C MET A 330 -13.71 6.91 1.26
N ALA A 331 -14.81 6.68 1.96
CA ALA A 331 -16.17 6.76 1.37
C ALA A 331 -16.50 8.16 0.84
N ARG A 332 -16.03 9.21 1.53
CA ARG A 332 -16.20 10.61 1.10
C ARG A 332 -15.30 10.98 -0.07
N LEU A 333 -14.04 10.55 -0.05
CA LEU A 333 -13.06 10.91 -1.08
C LEU A 333 -13.27 10.12 -2.40
N HIS A 334 -13.73 8.88 -2.28
CA HIS A 334 -13.83 7.95 -3.41
C HIS A 334 -15.25 7.34 -3.49
N PRO A 335 -16.13 7.85 -4.36
CA PRO A 335 -17.51 7.33 -4.49
C PRO A 335 -17.58 5.83 -4.82
N ASP A 336 -16.55 5.29 -5.47
CA ASP A 336 -16.43 3.88 -5.82
C ASP A 336 -15.81 3.01 -4.71
N PHE A 337 -15.37 3.62 -3.61
CA PHE A 337 -14.78 2.90 -2.48
C PHE A 337 -15.77 1.87 -1.93
N ILE A 338 -15.28 0.67 -1.61
CA ILE A 338 -16.05 -0.42 -1.02
C ILE A 338 -15.41 -0.76 0.32
N GLY A 339 -16.08 -0.38 1.40
CA GLY A 339 -15.74 -0.75 2.77
C GLY A 339 -16.59 -1.92 3.24
N LEU A 340 -16.00 -2.80 4.05
CA LEU A 340 -16.64 -3.90 4.76
C LEU A 340 -16.11 -3.90 6.19
N SER A 341 -16.97 -3.60 7.18
CA SER A 341 -16.59 -3.55 8.59
C SER A 341 -17.09 -4.80 9.32
N TYR A 342 -16.15 -5.60 9.81
CA TYR A 342 -16.42 -6.83 10.55
C TYR A 342 -16.29 -6.58 12.05
N HIS A 343 -17.41 -6.45 12.72
CA HIS A 343 -17.48 -6.24 14.17
C HIS A 343 -17.24 -7.52 14.95
N SER A 344 -16.49 -7.44 16.04
CA SER A 344 -16.22 -8.56 16.94
C SER A 344 -16.32 -8.13 18.39
N GLY A 345 -16.96 -8.96 19.22
CA GLY A 345 -17.09 -8.75 20.66
C GLY A 345 -18.06 -7.65 21.08
N ASP A 346 -18.85 -7.10 20.19
CA ASP A 346 -19.80 -6.02 20.43
C ASP A 346 -21.25 -6.34 19.97
N VAL A 347 -22.13 -5.35 20.06
CA VAL A 347 -23.56 -5.49 19.72
C VAL A 347 -23.84 -5.68 18.23
N MET A 348 -22.87 -5.42 17.39
CA MET A 348 -22.96 -5.55 15.92
C MET A 348 -22.34 -6.86 15.42
N GLU A 349 -21.68 -7.65 16.27
CA GLU A 349 -21.07 -8.91 15.86
C GLU A 349 -22.14 -9.94 15.46
N VAL A 350 -22.28 -10.17 14.17
CA VAL A 350 -23.08 -11.25 13.58
C VAL A 350 -22.20 -12.38 13.10
N ILE A 351 -21.14 -12.03 12.36
CA ILE A 351 -20.21 -12.96 11.75
C ILE A 351 -18.94 -12.99 12.58
N ASN A 352 -18.55 -14.19 13.01
CA ASN A 352 -17.28 -14.36 13.71
C ASN A 352 -16.11 -14.07 12.76
N SER A 353 -15.39 -13.00 13.02
CA SER A 353 -14.22 -12.56 12.25
C SER A 353 -13.14 -13.64 12.08
N LYS A 354 -13.02 -14.56 13.04
CA LYS A 354 -12.08 -15.70 12.97
C LYS A 354 -12.36 -16.67 11.81
N ASN A 355 -13.55 -16.62 11.22
CA ASN A 355 -13.90 -17.44 10.07
C ASN A 355 -13.41 -16.84 8.73
N PHE A 356 -12.85 -15.63 8.73
CA PHE A 356 -12.26 -15.01 7.54
C PHE A 356 -10.79 -15.35 7.41
N MET A 357 -10.36 -15.66 6.17
CA MET A 357 -8.95 -15.96 5.88
C MET A 357 -8.07 -14.71 6.12
N GLY A 358 -6.88 -14.94 6.68
CA GLY A 358 -5.88 -13.89 6.89
C GLY A 358 -6.19 -12.98 8.08
N PHE A 359 -7.11 -13.37 8.96
CA PHE A 359 -7.41 -12.60 10.14
C PHE A 359 -6.38 -12.84 11.24
N GLY A 360 -5.64 -11.80 11.62
CA GLY A 360 -4.77 -11.80 12.79
C GLY A 360 -5.52 -11.61 14.11
N ASN A 361 -4.79 -11.58 15.22
CA ASN A 361 -5.36 -11.41 16.57
C ASN A 361 -5.32 -9.95 17.07
N ALA A 362 -5.18 -8.97 16.16
CA ALA A 362 -5.07 -7.55 16.51
C ALA A 362 -6.29 -6.74 16.01
N PHE A 363 -6.65 -5.69 16.76
CA PHE A 363 -7.68 -4.72 16.41
C PHE A 363 -7.16 -3.30 16.65
N PRO A 364 -7.46 -2.30 15.78
CA PRO A 364 -8.07 -2.48 14.46
C PRO A 364 -7.08 -3.08 13.48
N MET A 365 -7.59 -3.68 12.43
CA MET A 365 -6.83 -4.27 11.34
C MET A 365 -7.61 -4.16 10.05
N ALA A 366 -6.93 -4.06 8.91
CA ALA A 366 -7.56 -4.08 7.61
C ALA A 366 -6.84 -4.99 6.61
N ASN A 367 -7.60 -5.37 5.57
CA ASN A 367 -7.09 -5.99 4.36
C ASN A 367 -7.54 -5.14 3.16
N ILE A 368 -6.68 -5.00 2.15
CA ILE A 368 -7.06 -4.49 0.83
C ILE A 368 -7.01 -5.65 -0.16
N ASP A 369 -8.15 -5.97 -0.77
CA ASP A 369 -8.34 -7.07 -1.72
C ASP A 369 -7.87 -8.44 -1.22
N ARG A 370 -7.66 -8.60 0.09
CA ARG A 370 -7.04 -9.80 0.68
C ARG A 370 -5.64 -10.09 0.10
N ILE A 371 -4.99 -9.07 -0.46
CA ILE A 371 -3.61 -9.06 -0.97
C ILE A 371 -2.71 -8.38 0.04
N TYR A 372 -3.05 -7.15 0.45
CA TYR A 372 -2.46 -6.52 1.62
C TYR A 372 -3.26 -6.94 2.84
N ASN A 373 -2.65 -7.77 3.68
CA ASN A 373 -3.31 -8.34 4.86
C ASN A 373 -2.65 -7.83 6.14
N GLU A 374 -3.44 -7.80 7.23
CA GLU A 374 -2.96 -7.45 8.57
C GLU A 374 -2.30 -6.06 8.64
N ILE A 375 -2.81 -5.11 7.85
CA ILE A 375 -2.33 -3.73 7.83
C ILE A 375 -3.15 -2.84 8.79
N ASP A 376 -2.58 -1.70 9.15
CA ASP A 376 -3.33 -0.70 9.90
C ASP A 376 -4.39 -0.04 9.00
N PRO A 377 -5.65 0.08 9.43
CA PRO A 377 -6.72 0.60 8.59
C PRO A 377 -6.57 2.08 8.23
N TYR A 378 -5.75 2.85 8.96
CA TYR A 378 -5.49 4.27 8.69
C TYR A 378 -4.12 4.47 8.04
N TYR A 379 -3.07 3.90 8.64
CA TYR A 379 -1.68 4.12 8.20
C TYR A 379 -1.26 3.21 7.03
N GLY A 380 -2.01 2.13 6.75
CA GLY A 380 -1.60 1.14 5.77
C GLY A 380 -0.34 0.38 6.22
N GLU A 381 0.67 0.31 5.36
CA GLU A 381 1.99 -0.27 5.68
C GLU A 381 2.93 0.74 6.38
N GLY A 382 2.52 2.01 6.47
CA GLY A 382 3.25 3.07 7.15
C GLY A 382 3.02 3.08 8.66
N LEU A 383 3.68 4.03 9.34
CA LEU A 383 3.50 4.28 10.77
C LEU A 383 2.95 5.69 11.05
N THR A 384 2.83 6.51 10.02
CA THR A 384 2.41 7.90 10.10
C THR A 384 1.68 8.31 8.82
N ALA A 385 0.79 9.28 8.92
CA ALA A 385 -0.05 9.78 7.84
C ALA A 385 -1.13 8.78 7.34
N PHE A 386 -2.01 9.26 6.48
CA PHE A 386 -3.13 8.48 5.93
C PHE A 386 -2.66 7.62 4.75
N GLY A 387 -1.99 6.50 5.06
CA GLY A 387 -1.35 5.64 4.04
C GLY A 387 -2.28 4.63 3.35
N ILE A 388 -3.45 4.35 3.94
CA ILE A 388 -4.39 3.37 3.37
C ILE A 388 -4.91 3.78 1.99
N GLU A 389 -5.08 5.07 1.74
CA GLU A 389 -5.52 5.60 0.45
C GLU A 389 -4.52 5.28 -0.67
N GLU A 390 -3.22 5.36 -0.38
CA GLU A 390 -2.18 5.04 -1.36
C GLU A 390 -2.21 3.56 -1.77
N LEU A 391 -2.38 2.66 -0.80
CA LEU A 391 -2.51 1.23 -1.06
C LEU A 391 -3.76 0.92 -1.89
N TRP A 392 -4.89 1.54 -1.54
CA TRP A 392 -6.14 1.39 -2.29
C TRP A 392 -5.98 1.89 -3.74
N LYS A 393 -5.33 3.04 -3.94
CA LYS A 393 -5.04 3.59 -5.28
C LYS A 393 -4.14 2.66 -6.10
N LYS A 394 -3.10 2.09 -5.48
CA LYS A 394 -2.23 1.09 -6.13
C LYS A 394 -3.03 -0.12 -6.63
N GLN A 395 -3.97 -0.62 -5.83
CA GLN A 395 -4.83 -1.73 -6.24
C GLN A 395 -5.80 -1.29 -7.35
N ALA A 396 -6.36 -0.09 -7.29
CA ALA A 396 -7.27 0.43 -8.32
C ALA A 396 -6.61 0.58 -9.71
N GLU A 397 -5.28 0.67 -9.76
CA GLU A 397 -4.51 0.71 -11.02
C GLU A 397 -4.29 -0.69 -11.64
N ILE A 398 -4.56 -1.77 -10.93
CA ILE A 398 -4.40 -3.13 -11.43
C ILE A 398 -5.59 -3.45 -12.34
N LEU A 399 -5.33 -4.07 -13.50
CA LEU A 399 -6.40 -4.51 -14.40
C LEU A 399 -7.19 -5.65 -13.75
N ALA A 400 -8.49 -5.44 -13.56
CA ALA A 400 -9.36 -6.52 -13.13
C ALA A 400 -9.56 -7.57 -14.24
N PRO A 401 -9.74 -8.86 -13.92
CA PRO A 401 -9.97 -9.90 -14.93
C PRO A 401 -11.30 -9.74 -15.67
N ALA A 402 -12.29 -9.11 -15.03
CA ALA A 402 -13.60 -8.84 -15.59
C ALA A 402 -14.19 -7.55 -15.00
N SER A 403 -15.02 -6.85 -15.76
CA SER A 403 -15.92 -5.87 -15.19
C SER A 403 -16.96 -6.58 -14.31
N LEU A 404 -17.38 -5.92 -13.25
CA LEU A 404 -18.32 -6.45 -12.28
C LEU A 404 -19.34 -5.36 -11.92
N GLU A 405 -20.62 -5.66 -12.08
CA GLU A 405 -21.73 -4.87 -11.55
C GLU A 405 -22.60 -5.78 -10.70
N THR A 406 -23.40 -5.20 -9.81
CA THR A 406 -24.29 -5.98 -8.96
C THR A 406 -25.64 -5.30 -8.76
N GLU A 407 -26.66 -6.08 -8.54
CA GLU A 407 -27.99 -5.65 -8.16
C GLU A 407 -28.56 -6.62 -7.11
N ALA A 408 -29.46 -6.13 -6.25
CA ALA A 408 -30.10 -6.97 -5.28
C ALA A 408 -31.52 -6.46 -4.95
N ALA A 409 -32.40 -7.40 -4.68
CA ALA A 409 -33.77 -7.09 -4.27
C ALA A 409 -34.30 -8.13 -3.26
N PHE A 410 -35.18 -7.69 -2.37
CA PHE A 410 -35.96 -8.60 -1.55
C PHE A 410 -36.85 -9.49 -2.41
N THR A 411 -37.02 -10.73 -1.99
CA THR A 411 -38.04 -11.61 -2.54
C THR A 411 -39.44 -11.04 -2.23
N PRO A 412 -40.48 -11.38 -3.02
CA PRO A 412 -41.83 -10.84 -2.83
C PRO A 412 -42.41 -11.08 -1.44
N ASP A 413 -41.98 -12.14 -0.75
CA ASP A 413 -42.38 -12.44 0.63
C ASP A 413 -41.58 -11.68 1.68
N GLY A 414 -40.56 -10.92 1.24
CA GLY A 414 -39.69 -10.10 2.09
C GLY A 414 -38.69 -10.87 2.97
N LYS A 415 -38.56 -12.18 2.80
CA LYS A 415 -37.77 -13.02 3.69
C LYS A 415 -36.30 -13.15 3.26
N ASN A 416 -36.08 -13.15 1.96
CA ASN A 416 -34.74 -13.35 1.40
C ASN A 416 -34.36 -12.16 0.53
N ILE A 417 -33.06 -12.01 0.29
CA ILE A 417 -32.50 -11.07 -0.71
C ILE A 417 -31.86 -11.89 -1.81
N LYS A 418 -32.37 -11.72 -3.03
CA LYS A 418 -31.70 -12.21 -4.25
C LYS A 418 -30.70 -11.19 -4.71
N ALA A 419 -29.47 -11.64 -4.93
CA ALA A 419 -28.36 -10.85 -5.44
C ALA A 419 -27.91 -11.40 -6.78
N LYS A 420 -27.46 -10.51 -7.66
CA LYS A 420 -26.97 -10.85 -8.98
C LYS A 420 -25.71 -10.08 -9.29
N ALA A 421 -24.65 -10.78 -9.63
CA ALA A 421 -23.43 -10.23 -10.18
C ALA A 421 -23.48 -10.33 -11.70
N ILE A 422 -23.17 -9.24 -12.40
CA ILE A 422 -23.09 -9.15 -13.85
C ILE A 422 -21.62 -8.97 -14.20
N LEU A 423 -21.07 -9.91 -14.94
CA LEU A 423 -19.65 -9.97 -15.29
C LEU A 423 -19.46 -9.92 -16.81
N GLU A 424 -18.40 -9.25 -17.23
CA GLU A 424 -17.96 -9.20 -18.63
C GLU A 424 -16.43 -9.29 -18.68
N PHE A 425 -15.92 -10.34 -19.31
CA PHE A 425 -14.48 -10.53 -19.51
C PHE A 425 -14.03 -9.83 -20.80
N PRO A 426 -12.89 -9.10 -20.79
CA PRO A 426 -12.37 -8.43 -22.00
C PRO A 426 -11.78 -9.41 -23.02
N GLU A 427 -11.50 -10.64 -22.60
CA GLU A 427 -11.00 -11.76 -23.42
C GLU A 427 -11.79 -13.02 -23.10
N ALA A 428 -11.95 -13.90 -24.09
CA ALA A 428 -12.54 -15.23 -23.86
C ALA A 428 -11.62 -16.07 -22.96
N ALA A 429 -12.21 -16.83 -22.05
CA ALA A 429 -11.48 -17.76 -21.20
C ALA A 429 -12.13 -19.14 -21.18
N ASN A 430 -11.31 -20.20 -21.02
CA ASN A 430 -11.77 -21.59 -20.89
C ASN A 430 -11.54 -22.15 -19.47
N ASP A 431 -11.05 -21.35 -18.57
CA ASP A 431 -10.70 -21.66 -17.18
C ASP A 431 -11.27 -20.61 -16.20
N ALA A 432 -12.37 -19.96 -16.56
CA ALA A 432 -12.97 -18.93 -15.73
C ALA A 432 -13.59 -19.49 -14.43
N ASP A 433 -13.76 -20.79 -14.29
CA ASP A 433 -14.16 -21.49 -13.06
C ASP A 433 -13.08 -21.47 -11.95
N LYS A 434 -11.89 -20.98 -12.25
CA LYS A 434 -10.89 -20.57 -11.24
C LYS A 434 -11.37 -19.37 -10.42
N TYR A 435 -12.32 -18.59 -10.92
CA TYR A 435 -12.96 -17.50 -10.20
C TYR A 435 -14.26 -17.95 -9.53
N SER A 436 -14.65 -17.20 -8.51
CA SER A 436 -15.92 -17.37 -7.80
C SER A 436 -16.48 -16.02 -7.36
N VAL A 437 -17.78 -15.98 -7.12
CA VAL A 437 -18.49 -14.82 -6.59
C VAL A 437 -18.91 -15.09 -5.15
N GLU A 438 -18.66 -14.10 -4.28
CA GLU A 438 -19.21 -13.99 -2.94
C GLU A 438 -20.11 -12.76 -2.89
N PHE A 439 -21.30 -12.89 -2.30
CA PHE A 439 -22.17 -11.77 -1.99
C PHE A 439 -22.12 -11.50 -0.49
N VAL A 440 -21.91 -10.24 -0.14
CA VAL A 440 -21.84 -9.75 1.24
C VAL A 440 -22.97 -8.78 1.47
N LEU A 441 -23.81 -9.05 2.47
CA LEU A 441 -24.86 -8.14 2.90
C LEU A 441 -24.32 -7.20 3.96
N VAL A 442 -24.51 -5.91 3.73
CA VAL A 442 -23.99 -4.81 4.54
C VAL A 442 -25.13 -3.91 4.98
N THR A 443 -25.07 -3.38 6.18
CA THR A 443 -25.99 -2.35 6.67
C THR A 443 -25.24 -1.10 7.09
N ASP A 444 -25.86 0.05 6.82
CA ASP A 444 -25.32 1.37 7.17
C ASP A 444 -26.14 2.04 8.26
N GLY A 445 -25.52 3.02 8.96
CA GLY A 445 -26.20 3.88 9.90
C GLY A 445 -26.62 3.19 11.19
N LEU A 446 -25.99 2.08 11.57
CA LEU A 446 -26.28 1.43 12.84
C LEU A 446 -25.89 2.34 14.00
N HIS A 447 -26.79 2.49 14.95
CA HIS A 447 -26.59 3.30 16.14
C HIS A 447 -27.47 2.83 17.29
N GLY A 448 -27.17 3.28 18.50
CA GLY A 448 -27.98 2.97 19.66
C GLY A 448 -27.58 3.80 20.87
N GLU A 449 -28.28 3.58 21.97
CA GLU A 449 -28.03 4.25 23.25
C GLU A 449 -27.32 3.29 24.22
N GLY A 450 -26.50 3.88 25.12
CA GLY A 450 -25.78 3.18 26.17
C GLY A 450 -24.41 2.66 25.77
N GLN A 451 -23.66 2.26 26.79
CA GLN A 451 -22.24 1.91 26.69
C GLN A 451 -21.89 0.88 25.61
N ALA A 452 -22.79 -0.05 25.30
CA ALA A 452 -22.56 -1.07 24.29
C ALA A 452 -22.44 -0.51 22.84
N TRP A 453 -22.92 0.74 22.61
CA TRP A 453 -22.87 1.44 21.34
C TRP A 453 -21.83 2.56 21.32
N GLU A 454 -21.19 2.85 22.44
CA GLU A 454 -20.15 3.84 22.52
C GLU A 454 -18.83 3.25 22.03
N GLN A 455 -18.12 4.01 21.21
CA GLN A 455 -16.80 3.62 20.74
C GLN A 455 -15.74 4.04 21.76
N GLU A 456 -15.01 3.07 22.35
CA GLU A 456 -13.84 3.36 23.16
C GLU A 456 -12.77 4.09 22.34
N ASN A 457 -12.02 5.00 22.97
CA ASN A 457 -11.17 5.95 22.27
C ASN A 457 -9.93 6.33 23.08
N THR A 458 -8.79 6.46 22.39
CA THR A 458 -7.54 7.01 22.96
C THR A 458 -7.06 8.27 22.24
N LEU A 459 -7.76 8.70 21.18
CA LEU A 459 -7.39 9.93 20.48
C LEU A 459 -7.80 11.16 21.30
N ASP A 460 -6.99 12.20 21.21
CA ASP A 460 -7.23 13.50 21.83
C ASP A 460 -6.77 14.65 20.91
N GLN A 461 -6.82 15.88 21.39
CA GLN A 461 -6.40 17.06 20.62
C GLN A 461 -4.93 17.02 20.17
N GLY A 462 -4.07 16.27 20.85
CA GLY A 462 -2.68 16.08 20.44
C GLY A 462 -2.52 15.30 19.15
N ALA A 463 -3.52 14.50 18.76
CA ALA A 463 -3.53 13.71 17.53
C ALA A 463 -4.11 14.49 16.32
N LYS A 464 -4.46 15.77 16.45
CA LYS A 464 -5.14 16.53 15.38
C LYS A 464 -4.33 16.65 14.09
N ASP A 465 -3.02 16.80 14.19
CA ASP A 465 -2.15 16.89 13.00
C ASP A 465 -2.01 15.55 12.29
N GLU A 466 -2.15 14.45 13.03
CA GLU A 466 -2.11 13.09 12.51
C GLU A 466 -3.44 12.67 11.88
N PHE A 467 -4.56 13.16 12.44
CA PHE A 467 -5.93 12.91 11.95
C PHE A 467 -6.60 14.23 11.50
N PRO A 468 -6.17 14.83 10.38
CA PRO A 468 -6.60 16.17 9.97
C PRO A 468 -7.99 16.19 9.29
N PHE A 469 -8.74 15.11 9.35
CA PHE A 469 -10.02 14.97 8.67
C PHE A 469 -11.20 15.33 9.59
N PRO A 470 -12.29 15.90 9.03
CA PRO A 470 -13.49 16.23 9.80
C PRO A 470 -14.09 15.01 10.53
N GLU A 471 -13.96 13.83 9.96
CA GLU A 471 -14.45 12.56 10.52
C GLU A 471 -13.78 12.21 11.85
N ALA A 472 -12.57 12.70 12.10
CA ALA A 472 -11.86 12.47 13.35
C ALA A 472 -12.37 13.35 14.51
N GLU A 473 -13.04 14.47 14.24
CA GLU A 473 -13.42 15.47 15.23
C GLU A 473 -14.16 14.92 16.47
N PRO A 474 -15.09 13.95 16.37
CA PRO A 474 -15.74 13.35 17.53
C PRO A 474 -14.76 12.67 18.49
N PHE A 475 -13.68 12.10 17.98
CA PHE A 475 -12.69 11.32 18.73
C PHE A 475 -11.57 12.19 19.34
N LEU A 476 -11.37 13.41 18.84
CA LEU A 476 -10.30 14.31 19.28
C LEU A 476 -10.66 15.11 20.55
N GLN A 477 -11.84 14.87 21.15
CA GLN A 477 -12.33 15.64 22.30
C GLN A 477 -11.75 15.19 23.65
N GLY A 478 -10.80 14.25 23.67
CA GLY A 478 -10.17 13.73 24.89
C GLY A 478 -11.10 12.87 25.76
N LYS A 479 -12.17 12.33 25.18
CA LYS A 479 -13.09 11.41 25.84
C LYS A 479 -12.61 9.98 25.65
N SER A 480 -12.60 9.17 26.70
CA SER A 480 -12.27 7.74 26.64
C SER A 480 -13.34 6.90 25.94
N SER A 481 -14.53 7.44 25.73
CA SER A 481 -15.65 6.81 25.05
C SER A 481 -16.45 7.87 24.30
N VAL A 482 -16.86 7.57 23.07
CA VAL A 482 -17.58 8.48 22.18
C VAL A 482 -18.94 7.89 21.87
N SER A 483 -20.00 8.61 22.23
CA SER A 483 -21.41 8.26 21.98
C SER A 483 -21.92 8.88 20.67
N ASN A 484 -23.11 8.44 20.24
CA ASN A 484 -23.79 8.91 19.02
C ASN A 484 -22.98 8.65 17.72
N ILE A 485 -22.17 7.61 17.70
CA ILE A 485 -21.52 7.13 16.49
C ILE A 485 -22.54 6.38 15.62
N HIS A 486 -22.50 6.64 14.33
CA HIS A 486 -23.21 5.87 13.31
C HIS A 486 -22.20 4.96 12.63
N TYR A 487 -22.45 3.66 12.68
CA TYR A 487 -21.57 2.65 12.09
C TYR A 487 -22.07 2.30 10.71
N ASN A 488 -21.24 2.51 9.71
CA ASN A 488 -21.47 2.20 8.32
C ASN A 488 -20.69 0.96 7.90
N ASP A 489 -20.97 0.44 6.71
CA ASP A 489 -20.26 -0.70 6.12
C ASP A 489 -20.32 -2.01 6.95
N VAL A 490 -21.22 -2.12 7.93
CA VAL A 490 -21.28 -3.27 8.85
C VAL A 490 -21.75 -4.52 8.14
N VAL A 491 -20.91 -5.54 8.09
CA VAL A 491 -21.21 -6.84 7.47
C VAL A 491 -22.14 -7.64 8.35
N VAL A 492 -23.28 -8.07 7.81
CA VAL A 492 -24.30 -8.83 8.54
C VAL A 492 -24.56 -10.23 8.00
N ALA A 493 -24.22 -10.53 6.75
CA ALA A 493 -24.26 -11.87 6.17
C ALA A 493 -23.35 -12.00 4.96
N THR A 494 -22.94 -13.22 4.63
CA THR A 494 -22.23 -13.52 3.38
C THR A 494 -22.65 -14.88 2.84
N THR A 495 -22.72 -15.02 1.51
CA THR A 495 -23.02 -16.30 0.87
C THR A 495 -21.96 -17.35 1.18
N ARG A 496 -20.69 -16.95 1.36
CA ARG A 496 -19.60 -17.86 1.72
C ARG A 496 -19.92 -18.67 2.98
N LEU A 497 -20.47 -18.04 4.00
CA LEU A 497 -20.81 -18.68 5.28
C LEU A 497 -22.15 -19.41 5.25
N LEU A 498 -23.07 -18.99 4.38
CA LEU A 498 -24.40 -19.57 4.27
C LEU A 498 -24.44 -20.74 3.27
N ASN A 499 -23.90 -20.55 2.07
CA ASN A 499 -24.08 -21.43 0.92
C ASN A 499 -22.76 -21.78 0.20
N GLY A 500 -21.64 -21.20 0.62
CA GLY A 500 -20.34 -21.31 -0.05
C GLY A 500 -20.14 -20.29 -1.16
N LEU A 501 -18.97 -20.37 -1.82
CA LEU A 501 -18.63 -19.54 -2.98
C LEU A 501 -19.31 -20.07 -4.23
N ILE A 502 -19.76 -19.17 -5.11
CA ILE A 502 -20.46 -19.52 -6.35
C ILE A 502 -19.45 -19.47 -7.49
N LYS A 503 -19.09 -20.62 -8.04
CA LYS A 503 -18.13 -20.73 -9.15
C LYS A 503 -18.70 -20.12 -10.44
N LEU A 504 -17.80 -19.48 -11.22
CA LEU A 504 -18.13 -19.06 -12.58
C LEU A 504 -18.21 -20.26 -13.54
N PRO A 505 -18.91 -20.13 -14.70
CA PRO A 505 -18.78 -21.12 -15.79
C PRO A 505 -17.33 -21.19 -16.27
N ALA A 506 -16.83 -22.39 -16.56
CA ALA A 506 -15.46 -22.57 -17.05
C ALA A 506 -15.21 -21.79 -18.35
N LYS A 507 -16.19 -21.74 -19.24
CA LYS A 507 -16.09 -20.99 -20.50
C LYS A 507 -16.86 -19.68 -20.42
N VAL A 508 -16.18 -18.59 -20.75
CA VAL A 508 -16.76 -17.27 -20.94
C VAL A 508 -16.38 -16.72 -22.30
N GLU A 509 -17.30 -16.03 -22.94
CA GLU A 509 -17.07 -15.39 -24.23
C GLU A 509 -16.52 -13.97 -24.01
N GLU A 510 -15.70 -13.55 -24.97
CA GLU A 510 -15.12 -12.22 -25.01
C GLU A 510 -16.21 -11.16 -25.10
N GLU A 511 -16.12 -10.13 -24.23
CA GLU A 511 -17.00 -8.94 -24.23
C GLU A 511 -18.50 -9.27 -24.18
N LYS A 512 -18.83 -10.44 -23.63
CA LYS A 512 -20.21 -10.88 -23.47
C LYS A 512 -20.55 -10.96 -22.00
N ALA A 513 -21.53 -10.15 -21.60
CA ALA A 513 -22.02 -10.14 -20.23
C ALA A 513 -22.78 -11.42 -19.90
N PHE A 514 -22.57 -11.94 -18.70
CA PHE A 514 -23.34 -13.03 -18.09
C PHE A 514 -23.58 -12.75 -16.60
N SER A 515 -24.48 -13.51 -16.00
CA SER A 515 -24.89 -13.27 -14.61
C SER A 515 -24.64 -14.48 -13.73
N ILE A 516 -24.26 -14.21 -12.48
CA ILE A 516 -24.17 -15.16 -11.38
C ILE A 516 -25.18 -14.72 -10.33
N GLU A 517 -26.05 -15.61 -9.88
CA GLU A 517 -27.07 -15.33 -8.87
C GLU A 517 -26.71 -15.97 -7.53
N GLY A 518 -27.05 -15.28 -6.44
CA GLY A 518 -26.92 -15.74 -5.07
C GLY A 518 -28.11 -15.29 -4.23
N GLU A 519 -28.24 -15.87 -3.05
CA GLU A 519 -29.34 -15.56 -2.15
C GLU A 519 -28.84 -15.47 -0.71
N ILE A 520 -29.26 -14.42 -0.02
CA ILE A 520 -29.15 -14.29 1.44
C ILE A 520 -30.53 -14.65 2.02
N ALA A 521 -30.61 -15.83 2.60
CA ALA A 521 -31.85 -16.37 3.12
C ALA A 521 -32.14 -15.86 4.54
N ASN A 522 -33.44 -15.79 4.87
CA ASN A 522 -33.94 -15.50 6.22
C ASN A 522 -33.39 -14.22 6.83
N VAL A 523 -33.42 -13.11 6.08
CA VAL A 523 -32.86 -11.81 6.48
C VAL A 523 -33.43 -11.33 7.83
N ASP A 524 -34.70 -11.60 8.12
CA ASP A 524 -35.33 -11.28 9.41
C ASP A 524 -34.73 -12.05 10.59
N SER A 525 -34.06 -13.17 10.33
CA SER A 525 -33.42 -13.99 11.37
C SER A 525 -31.97 -13.57 11.67
N ILE A 526 -31.43 -12.58 10.95
CA ILE A 526 -30.08 -12.08 11.19
C ILE A 526 -30.05 -11.33 12.52
N LYS A 527 -29.32 -11.90 13.47
CA LYS A 527 -29.21 -11.40 14.84
C LYS A 527 -27.76 -11.38 15.26
N ASN A 528 -27.45 -10.50 16.20
CA ASN A 528 -26.15 -10.53 16.87
C ASN A 528 -26.02 -11.76 17.80
N LYS A 529 -24.86 -11.98 18.38
CA LYS A 529 -24.60 -13.08 19.33
C LYS A 529 -25.53 -13.08 20.54
N SER A 530 -26.07 -11.93 20.92
CA SER A 530 -27.01 -11.79 22.04
C SER A 530 -28.48 -12.04 21.63
N GLY A 531 -28.73 -12.38 20.36
CA GLY A 531 -30.07 -12.67 19.83
C GLY A 531 -30.89 -11.45 19.42
N PHE A 532 -30.33 -10.25 19.37
CA PHE A 532 -30.99 -9.03 18.93
C PHE A 532 -30.87 -8.83 17.42
N PRO A 533 -31.88 -8.33 16.72
CA PRO A 533 -31.82 -7.95 15.31
C PRO A 533 -30.74 -6.87 15.11
N VAL A 534 -29.87 -7.07 14.14
CA VAL A 534 -28.83 -6.09 13.79
C VAL A 534 -29.35 -5.12 12.72
N ILE A 535 -30.16 -5.58 11.80
CA ILE A 535 -30.73 -4.73 10.75
C ILE A 535 -31.78 -3.80 11.37
N GLN A 536 -31.48 -2.51 11.46
CA GLN A 536 -32.36 -1.49 12.02
C GLN A 536 -33.32 -0.90 10.99
N ASP A 537 -32.85 -0.69 9.74
CA ASP A 537 -33.65 -0.20 8.62
C ASP A 537 -33.24 -0.92 7.33
N SER A 538 -34.20 -1.56 6.67
CA SER A 538 -33.99 -2.25 5.39
C SER A 538 -33.57 -1.33 4.25
N LYS A 539 -33.85 -0.01 4.35
CA LYS A 539 -33.43 0.99 3.37
C LYS A 539 -31.91 1.21 3.35
N ASN A 540 -31.25 0.86 4.44
CA ASN A 540 -29.81 1.00 4.62
C ASN A 540 -29.03 -0.25 4.23
N LEU A 541 -29.73 -1.26 3.67
CA LEU A 541 -29.07 -2.47 3.21
C LEU A 541 -28.42 -2.27 1.85
N ARG A 542 -27.20 -2.76 1.74
CA ARG A 542 -26.43 -2.86 0.49
C ARG A 542 -25.96 -4.29 0.28
N ILE A 543 -25.86 -4.68 -0.98
CA ILE A 543 -25.13 -5.89 -1.37
C ILE A 543 -23.76 -5.49 -1.95
N VAL A 544 -22.76 -6.22 -1.58
CA VAL A 544 -21.43 -6.16 -2.20
C VAL A 544 -21.18 -7.50 -2.87
N ALA A 545 -20.87 -7.48 -4.16
CA ALA A 545 -20.41 -8.65 -4.90
C ALA A 545 -18.88 -8.60 -4.98
N LEU A 546 -18.23 -9.70 -4.65
CA LEU A 546 -16.78 -9.88 -4.70
C LEU A 546 -16.45 -10.93 -5.75
N LEU A 547 -15.60 -10.60 -6.71
CA LEU A 547 -14.99 -11.56 -7.63
C LEU A 547 -13.69 -12.06 -7.01
N LEU A 548 -13.58 -13.35 -6.73
CA LEU A 548 -12.47 -13.97 -6.04
C LEU A 548 -11.69 -14.90 -6.95
N ASN A 549 -10.37 -14.95 -6.80
CA ASN A 549 -9.53 -15.98 -7.42
C ASN A 549 -9.48 -17.25 -6.55
N GLU A 550 -8.72 -18.27 -6.99
CA GLU A 550 -8.58 -19.56 -6.29
C GLU A 550 -7.96 -19.44 -4.90
N LYS A 551 -7.18 -18.40 -4.65
CA LYS A 551 -6.59 -18.12 -3.33
C LYS A 551 -7.55 -17.41 -2.38
N GLY A 552 -8.71 -16.94 -2.89
CA GLY A 552 -9.66 -16.13 -2.16
C GLY A 552 -9.31 -14.63 -2.12
N GLU A 553 -8.33 -14.20 -2.91
CA GLU A 553 -8.00 -12.79 -3.12
C GLU A 553 -9.11 -12.13 -3.96
N ILE A 554 -9.45 -10.87 -3.63
CA ILE A 554 -10.50 -10.12 -4.32
C ILE A 554 -9.91 -9.51 -5.59
N MET A 555 -10.47 -9.88 -6.72
CA MET A 555 -10.04 -9.43 -8.03
C MET A 555 -10.87 -8.25 -8.56
N ASN A 556 -12.05 -8.03 -8.02
CA ASN A 556 -12.90 -6.87 -8.26
C ASN A 556 -14.07 -6.85 -7.27
N GLY A 557 -14.60 -5.66 -6.98
CA GLY A 557 -15.78 -5.45 -6.16
C GLY A 557 -16.87 -4.65 -6.88
N ALA A 558 -18.12 -4.87 -6.48
CA ALA A 558 -19.24 -4.02 -6.87
C ALA A 558 -20.23 -3.88 -5.72
N LYS A 559 -20.87 -2.72 -5.57
CA LYS A 559 -21.86 -2.46 -4.52
C LYS A 559 -23.17 -1.92 -5.09
N ALA A 560 -24.29 -2.31 -4.52
CA ALA A 560 -25.61 -1.79 -4.86
C ALA A 560 -26.53 -1.73 -3.64
N LYS A 561 -27.49 -0.82 -3.62
CA LYS A 561 -28.56 -0.81 -2.63
C LYS A 561 -29.50 -1.98 -2.86
N VAL A 562 -30.00 -2.57 -1.77
CA VAL A 562 -31.03 -3.58 -1.86
C VAL A 562 -32.37 -2.88 -2.11
N THR A 563 -33.12 -3.34 -3.12
CA THR A 563 -34.43 -2.81 -3.50
C THR A 563 -35.57 -3.69 -3.02
N GLY A 564 -36.83 -3.29 -3.21
CA GLY A 564 -38.01 -4.10 -2.86
C GLY A 564 -38.31 -4.22 -1.36
N TYR A 565 -37.66 -3.40 -0.52
CA TYR A 565 -37.90 -3.38 0.93
C TYR A 565 -39.32 -3.02 1.32
N GLU A 566 -40.10 -2.39 0.44
CA GLU A 566 -41.47 -2.00 0.69
C GLU A 566 -42.42 -3.21 0.82
N THR A 567 -42.03 -4.36 0.28
CA THR A 567 -42.78 -5.62 0.37
C THR A 567 -42.40 -6.45 1.59
N THR A 568 -41.31 -6.09 2.29
CA THR A 568 -40.88 -6.78 3.52
C THR A 568 -41.87 -6.45 4.65
N GLY A 569 -42.21 -7.40 5.47
CA GLY A 569 -43.00 -7.20 6.69
C GLY A 569 -42.39 -6.27 7.74
N ILE A 570 -41.14 -5.75 7.49
CA ILE A 570 -40.49 -4.68 8.26
C ILE A 570 -41.11 -3.34 7.83
N ARG A 571 -42.41 -3.18 8.08
CA ARG A 571 -43.07 -1.88 7.89
C ARG A 571 -42.65 -0.95 9.00
N ASN A 572 -42.14 0.24 8.64
CA ASN A 572 -42.20 1.39 9.54
C ASN A 572 -43.65 1.49 10.03
N ILE A 573 -43.85 1.24 11.30
CA ILE A 573 -45.18 1.41 11.91
C ILE A 573 -45.40 2.92 11.96
N ASN A 574 -46.04 3.46 10.91
CA ASN A 574 -46.54 4.83 10.94
C ASN A 574 -47.38 5.04 12.18
N ASN A 575 -47.08 6.07 12.95
CA ASN A 575 -47.68 6.49 14.23
C ASN A 575 -49.15 6.88 14.14
N ASN A 576 -50.01 6.10 13.52
CA ASN A 576 -51.47 6.39 13.42
C ASN A 576 -52.33 5.37 14.16
N ALA A 577 -51.86 4.81 15.27
CA ALA A 577 -52.78 4.11 16.19
C ALA A 577 -53.28 5.14 17.23
N THR A 578 -54.53 5.52 17.13
CA THR A 578 -55.18 6.34 18.16
C THR A 578 -55.33 5.53 19.45
N GLU A 579 -55.12 6.19 20.61
CA GLU A 579 -55.18 5.61 21.97
C GLU A 579 -56.47 4.78 22.28
N ALA A 580 -57.53 4.94 21.49
CA ALA A 580 -58.84 4.33 21.72
C ALA A 580 -58.90 2.81 21.46
N ASP A 581 -57.90 2.20 20.78
CA ASP A 581 -57.96 0.80 20.33
C ASP A 581 -57.01 -0.17 21.04
N VAL A 582 -56.37 0.24 22.14
CA VAL A 582 -55.27 -0.51 22.78
C VAL A 582 -55.70 -1.18 24.09
N PRO A 583 -55.84 -2.52 24.16
CA PRO A 583 -56.25 -3.22 25.39
C PRO A 583 -55.13 -3.43 26.41
N ALA A 584 -53.83 -3.51 26.00
CA ALA A 584 -52.71 -3.65 26.93
C ALA A 584 -51.39 -3.23 26.33
N ILE A 585 -50.55 -2.56 27.11
CA ILE A 585 -49.18 -2.10 26.77
C ILE A 585 -48.18 -2.88 27.63
N TYR A 586 -47.08 -3.32 27.05
CA TYR A 586 -46.02 -4.05 27.75
C TYR A 586 -44.67 -3.44 27.42
N ASN A 587 -43.73 -3.48 28.37
CA ASN A 587 -42.31 -3.19 28.09
C ASN A 587 -41.60 -4.41 27.45
N LEU A 588 -40.32 -4.25 27.12
CA LEU A 588 -39.50 -5.33 26.54
C LEU A 588 -39.36 -6.56 27.46
N GLN A 589 -39.46 -6.38 28.77
CA GLN A 589 -39.38 -7.45 29.78
C GLN A 589 -40.75 -8.16 29.96
N GLY A 590 -41.78 -7.76 29.21
CA GLY A 590 -43.12 -8.36 29.29
C GLY A 590 -43.98 -7.81 30.46
N HIS A 591 -43.53 -6.77 31.15
CA HIS A 591 -44.33 -6.14 32.21
C HIS A 591 -45.39 -5.24 31.60
N ARG A 592 -46.63 -5.37 32.10
CA ARG A 592 -47.76 -4.53 31.66
C ARG A 592 -47.57 -3.10 32.17
N LEU A 593 -47.71 -2.14 31.27
CA LEU A 593 -47.61 -0.70 31.55
C LEU A 593 -49.00 -0.07 31.54
N GLN A 594 -49.18 0.98 32.35
CA GLN A 594 -50.42 1.78 32.33
C GLN A 594 -50.38 2.84 31.22
N THR A 595 -49.16 3.31 30.85
CA THR A 595 -48.94 4.29 29.79
C THR A 595 -47.68 3.88 29.01
N MET A 596 -47.58 4.32 27.76
CA MET A 596 -46.37 4.11 26.96
C MET A 596 -45.17 4.83 27.59
N GLN A 597 -44.03 4.18 27.64
CA GLN A 597 -42.77 4.70 28.12
C GLN A 597 -41.85 5.07 26.95
N LYS A 598 -40.93 5.98 27.18
CA LYS A 598 -39.88 6.29 26.21
C LYS A 598 -39.09 5.01 25.87
N GLY A 599 -38.99 4.69 24.59
CA GLY A 599 -38.39 3.45 24.08
C GLY A 599 -39.43 2.51 23.48
N LEU A 600 -39.08 1.22 23.30
CA LEU A 600 -39.93 0.23 22.64
C LEU A 600 -41.00 -0.29 23.55
N ASN A 601 -42.27 -0.10 23.15
CA ASN A 601 -43.48 -0.64 23.80
C ASN A 601 -44.10 -1.73 22.93
N ILE A 602 -44.60 -2.79 23.55
CA ILE A 602 -45.33 -3.86 22.90
C ILE A 602 -46.83 -3.67 23.20
N ILE A 603 -47.62 -3.43 22.19
CA ILE A 603 -49.08 -3.19 22.33
C ILE A 603 -49.83 -4.40 21.83
N ARG A 604 -50.67 -5.00 22.68
CA ARG A 604 -51.60 -6.05 22.30
C ARG A 604 -52.99 -5.45 21.98
N THR A 605 -53.44 -5.58 20.74
CA THR A 605 -54.71 -5.05 20.25
C THR A 605 -55.88 -5.97 20.62
N LYS A 606 -57.11 -5.47 20.57
CA LYS A 606 -58.33 -6.24 20.93
C LYS A 606 -58.57 -7.48 20.07
N ASP A 607 -58.05 -7.49 18.84
CA ASP A 607 -58.08 -8.65 17.93
C ASP A 607 -56.96 -9.66 18.19
N GLY A 608 -56.21 -9.51 19.31
CA GLY A 608 -55.16 -10.42 19.74
C GLY A 608 -53.80 -10.22 19.06
N LYS A 609 -53.68 -9.28 18.11
CA LYS A 609 -52.41 -8.98 17.42
C LYS A 609 -51.50 -8.15 18.30
N THR A 610 -50.20 -8.30 18.09
CA THR A 610 -49.20 -7.55 18.83
C THR A 610 -48.51 -6.55 17.90
N LYS A 611 -48.43 -5.28 18.34
CA LYS A 611 -47.67 -4.22 17.65
C LYS A 611 -46.52 -3.75 18.52
N LYS A 612 -45.36 -3.46 17.93
CA LYS A 612 -44.24 -2.80 18.59
C LYS A 612 -44.28 -1.31 18.25
N VAL A 613 -44.24 -0.45 19.24
CA VAL A 613 -44.28 1.01 19.09
C VAL A 613 -43.12 1.62 19.84
N MET A 614 -42.37 2.46 19.18
CA MET A 614 -41.29 3.26 19.76
C MET A 614 -41.85 4.64 20.08
N LEU A 615 -41.64 5.12 21.33
CA LEU A 615 -42.01 6.45 21.79
C LEU A 615 -40.76 7.29 21.98
#